data_0d394008492810c33ab6d04fe72e4ef7
#
_entry.id   0d394008492810c33ab6d04fe72e4ef7
#
_cell.length_a   1.000
_cell.length_b   1.000
_cell.length_c   1.000
_cell.angle_alpha   90.00
_cell.angle_beta   90.00
_cell.angle_gamma   90.00
#
_symmetry.space_group_name_H-M   'P 1'
#
loop_
_entity.id
_entity.type
_entity.pdbx_description
1 polymer ?
#
loop_
_entity_poly.entity_id
_entity_poly.type
_entity_poly.pdbx_seq_one_letter_code
_entity_poly.pdbx_strand_id
1 'polypeptide(L)'
;MKLTLVLRDKKNALKLSTKTIESFMERIKSDTKDRTVGRRREQIRYTESIESYDRQFPSHLIYPSAEFEKDENDNLRMKTFNGVVALTVEGLETAAEVEAVKRAAQILHYTLAAFIGPSGKEVVILVRIEKLNDAYSTISGTYSPAGATYLTEEEANALCQEGHRLTSTIYQGILPKAIRQDAISVRSCFHMPLDENPYFNPKAVPLPVSAKPLVVRTETNETEHTESLVPSDEDAQEVSRKTRQLMDFLNAHYQFRYNTIMGYTEYRDTSLHYMDWQPVDDRTMKGLTMKVRLAGIDARDHDVRRYVQSDLIRPYNPIGDYLWEQYYKWDGKDHIRKLARTVPTKNPYWEDWFYTWFLGMVRQWQVGSLAKYGNQAVPLLISDQGWNKTTFCEQLLPPELRFGYTGNLQIDDKRQVLQQMAQMLLINLDEFNQISPKTQQGFLKNIITLSSVKIKRPYGRHVEDFPRRASFIATTNQTDVLADPSGSRRFLGI
;
A
#
# COMPACT_ATOMS: atom_id res chain seq x y z
N MET A 1 -12.00 -21.72 9.19
CA MET A 1 -11.71 -21.75 7.74
C MET A 1 -11.09 -23.09 7.40
N LYS A 2 -11.58 -23.73 6.34
CA LYS A 2 -11.10 -25.05 5.90
C LYS A 2 -10.51 -24.95 4.51
N LEU A 3 -9.34 -25.54 4.31
CA LEU A 3 -8.68 -25.69 3.02
C LEU A 3 -9.03 -27.02 2.40
N THR A 4 -9.16 -27.09 1.08
CA THR A 4 -9.35 -28.35 0.37
C THR A 4 -8.00 -28.86 -0.13
N LEU A 5 -7.71 -30.12 0.22
CA LEU A 5 -6.54 -30.86 -0.24
C LEU A 5 -7.02 -31.91 -1.23
N VAL A 6 -6.45 -31.89 -2.42
CA VAL A 6 -6.77 -32.83 -3.49
C VAL A 6 -5.55 -33.68 -3.83
N LEU A 7 -5.71 -34.98 -3.81
CA LEU A 7 -4.72 -35.93 -4.26
C LEU A 7 -5.28 -36.71 -5.44
N ARG A 8 -4.53 -36.78 -6.55
CA ARG A 8 -4.83 -37.74 -7.63
C ARG A 8 -4.02 -39.00 -7.39
N ASP A 9 -4.71 -40.12 -7.28
CA ASP A 9 -4.04 -41.42 -7.13
C ASP A 9 -3.49 -41.93 -8.48
N LYS A 10 -2.77 -43.05 -8.44
CA LYS A 10 -2.16 -43.66 -9.64
C LYS A 10 -3.19 -44.05 -10.73
N LYS A 11 -4.48 -44.18 -10.36
CA LYS A 11 -5.60 -44.43 -11.28
C LYS A 11 -6.32 -43.15 -11.72
N ASN A 12 -5.73 -41.98 -11.44
CA ASN A 12 -6.30 -40.68 -11.72
C ASN A 12 -7.60 -40.34 -10.94
N ALA A 13 -7.94 -41.14 -9.93
CA ALA A 13 -9.11 -40.90 -9.10
C ALA A 13 -8.80 -39.75 -8.10
N LEU A 14 -9.75 -38.83 -7.99
CA LEU A 14 -9.65 -37.67 -7.09
C LEU A 14 -9.98 -38.11 -5.64
N LYS A 15 -9.03 -37.88 -4.73
CA LYS A 15 -9.24 -38.01 -3.28
C LYS A 15 -9.22 -36.61 -2.67
N LEU A 16 -10.37 -36.20 -2.11
CA LEU A 16 -10.54 -34.95 -1.42
C LEU A 16 -10.45 -35.14 0.09
N SER A 17 -9.77 -34.20 0.75
CA SER A 17 -9.84 -34.05 2.19
C SER A 17 -9.84 -32.55 2.54
N THR A 18 -10.58 -32.20 3.59
CA THR A 18 -10.61 -30.82 4.11
C THR A 18 -9.84 -30.77 5.43
N LYS A 19 -9.05 -29.72 5.61
CA LYS A 19 -8.29 -29.44 6.84
C LYS A 19 -8.52 -28.02 7.28
N THR A 20 -8.58 -27.79 8.59
CA THR A 20 -8.52 -26.42 9.09
C THR A 20 -7.16 -25.80 8.78
N ILE A 21 -7.09 -24.48 8.67
CA ILE A 21 -5.83 -23.81 8.37
C ILE A 21 -4.80 -24.05 9.47
N GLU A 22 -5.22 -24.11 10.72
CA GLU A 22 -4.35 -24.42 11.87
C GLU A 22 -3.72 -25.81 11.69
N SER A 23 -4.53 -26.81 11.36
CA SER A 23 -4.05 -28.18 11.11
C SER A 23 -3.14 -28.27 9.88
N PHE A 24 -3.40 -27.43 8.86
CA PHE A 24 -2.52 -27.32 7.70
C PHE A 24 -1.18 -26.68 8.08
N MET A 25 -1.17 -25.59 8.85
CA MET A 25 0.06 -24.92 9.30
C MET A 25 0.94 -25.85 10.16
N GLU A 26 0.34 -26.66 11.03
CA GLU A 26 1.10 -27.67 11.77
C GLU A 26 1.63 -28.79 10.84
N ARG A 27 0.85 -29.17 9.83
CA ARG A 27 1.25 -30.22 8.90
C ARG A 27 2.45 -29.87 8.04
N ILE A 28 2.63 -28.60 7.68
CA ILE A 28 3.72 -28.16 6.82
C ILE A 28 5.07 -28.01 7.56
N LYS A 29 5.08 -28.04 8.88
CA LYS A 29 6.30 -27.94 9.70
C LYS A 29 7.21 -29.18 9.58
N SER A 30 6.66 -30.31 9.22
CA SER A 30 7.43 -31.54 9.07
C SER A 30 7.03 -32.32 7.83
N ASP A 31 8.01 -32.93 7.17
CA ASP A 31 7.74 -33.83 6.04
C ASP A 31 7.10 -35.14 6.54
N THR A 32 6.34 -35.79 5.66
CA THR A 32 5.78 -37.13 5.97
C THR A 32 6.89 -38.16 6.08
N LYS A 33 6.53 -39.36 6.63
CA LYS A 33 7.45 -40.50 6.68
C LYS A 33 8.05 -40.84 5.30
N ASP A 34 7.32 -40.61 4.23
CA ASP A 34 7.74 -40.83 2.84
C ASP A 34 8.62 -39.71 2.27
N ARG A 35 8.87 -38.65 3.01
CA ARG A 35 9.65 -37.44 2.61
C ARG A 35 9.25 -36.91 1.22
N THR A 36 7.97 -36.83 0.97
CA THR A 36 7.43 -36.49 -0.36
C THR A 36 7.85 -35.11 -0.85
N VAL A 37 7.86 -34.11 0.04
CA VAL A 37 8.26 -32.73 -0.32
C VAL A 37 9.77 -32.63 -0.48
N GLY A 38 10.54 -33.26 0.42
CA GLY A 38 12.00 -33.29 0.34
C GLY A 38 12.51 -33.94 -0.96
N ARG A 39 11.97 -35.11 -1.33
CA ARG A 39 12.25 -35.80 -2.59
C ARG A 39 11.90 -34.93 -3.80
N ARG A 40 10.76 -34.22 -3.77
CA ARG A 40 10.37 -33.31 -4.84
C ARG A 40 11.39 -32.18 -5.00
N ARG A 41 11.84 -31.55 -3.92
CA ARG A 41 12.88 -30.50 -3.95
C ARG A 41 14.21 -31.01 -4.47
N GLU A 42 14.61 -32.21 -4.12
CA GLU A 42 15.82 -32.84 -4.63
C GLU A 42 15.74 -33.06 -6.14
N GLN A 43 14.62 -33.55 -6.67
CA GLN A 43 14.46 -33.81 -8.09
C GLN A 43 14.27 -32.56 -8.96
N ILE A 44 13.61 -31.51 -8.47
CA ILE A 44 13.52 -30.21 -9.18
C ILE A 44 14.93 -29.66 -9.49
N ARG A 45 15.93 -30.03 -8.70
CA ARG A 45 17.34 -29.66 -8.98
C ARG A 45 17.93 -30.37 -10.20
N TYR A 46 17.36 -31.48 -10.66
CA TYR A 46 17.91 -32.34 -11.69
C TYR A 46 17.03 -32.49 -12.94
N THR A 47 15.81 -31.97 -12.97
CA THR A 47 14.89 -32.14 -14.10
C THR A 47 14.41 -30.79 -14.65
N GLU A 48 14.48 -30.66 -15.98
CA GLU A 48 14.02 -29.46 -16.71
C GLU A 48 12.50 -29.35 -16.82
N SER A 49 11.72 -30.39 -16.45
CA SER A 49 10.27 -30.36 -16.54
C SER A 49 9.57 -30.93 -15.29
N ILE A 50 8.84 -30.05 -14.60
CA ILE A 50 8.07 -30.36 -13.40
C ILE A 50 6.89 -31.30 -13.71
N GLU A 51 6.31 -31.24 -14.93
CA GLU A 51 5.13 -32.02 -15.33
C GLU A 51 5.36 -33.53 -15.36
N SER A 52 6.55 -34.00 -15.73
CA SER A 52 6.88 -35.43 -15.77
C SER A 52 7.00 -36.03 -14.37
N TYR A 53 7.44 -35.22 -13.41
CA TYR A 53 7.60 -35.60 -12.01
C TYR A 53 6.25 -35.77 -11.30
N ASP A 54 5.30 -34.86 -11.55
CA ASP A 54 3.97 -34.89 -10.92
C ASP A 54 3.17 -36.15 -11.28
N ARG A 55 3.41 -36.74 -12.44
CA ARG A 55 2.80 -38.03 -12.84
C ARG A 55 3.35 -39.22 -12.07
N GLN A 56 4.64 -39.18 -11.70
CA GLN A 56 5.29 -40.28 -10.97
C GLN A 56 5.08 -40.21 -9.45
N PHE A 57 5.05 -39.00 -8.90
CA PHE A 57 4.97 -38.74 -7.46
C PHE A 57 3.82 -37.76 -7.14
N PRO A 58 2.57 -38.25 -7.09
CA PRO A 58 1.43 -37.38 -6.85
C PRO A 58 1.53 -36.68 -5.50
N SER A 59 1.47 -35.35 -5.51
CA SER A 59 1.47 -34.49 -4.34
C SER A 59 0.08 -33.92 -4.13
N HIS A 60 -0.27 -33.60 -2.87
CA HIS A 60 -1.50 -32.89 -2.58
C HIS A 60 -1.47 -31.48 -3.20
N LEU A 61 -2.52 -31.14 -3.93
CA LEU A 61 -2.83 -29.78 -4.35
C LEU A 61 -3.66 -29.12 -3.26
N ILE A 62 -3.28 -27.92 -2.85
CA ILE A 62 -3.91 -27.16 -1.79
C ILE A 62 -4.70 -26.01 -2.42
N TYR A 63 -6.01 -25.97 -2.17
CA TYR A 63 -6.91 -24.92 -2.62
C TYR A 63 -7.23 -23.99 -1.44
N PRO A 64 -6.61 -22.81 -1.35
CA PRO A 64 -6.78 -21.93 -0.20
C PRO A 64 -8.07 -21.12 -0.26
N SER A 65 -8.52 -20.76 -1.49
CA SER A 65 -9.58 -19.79 -1.70
C SER A 65 -10.98 -20.32 -1.44
N ALA A 66 -11.18 -21.65 -1.51
CA ALA A 66 -12.49 -22.25 -1.28
C ALA A 66 -12.41 -23.67 -0.70
N GLU A 67 -13.52 -24.08 -0.06
CA GLU A 67 -13.82 -25.46 0.25
C GLU A 67 -14.55 -26.08 -0.95
N PHE A 68 -14.04 -27.20 -1.46
CA PHE A 68 -14.62 -27.94 -2.58
C PHE A 68 -15.20 -29.29 -2.13
N GLU A 69 -16.20 -29.76 -2.86
CA GLU A 69 -16.75 -31.09 -2.78
C GLU A 69 -16.77 -31.72 -4.18
N LYS A 70 -17.01 -33.01 -4.25
CA LYS A 70 -17.18 -33.70 -5.54
C LYS A 70 -18.62 -33.60 -6.00
N ASP A 71 -18.82 -33.37 -7.29
CA ASP A 71 -20.12 -33.55 -7.94
C ASP A 71 -20.34 -35.02 -8.37
N GLU A 72 -21.50 -35.30 -8.94
CA GLU A 72 -21.87 -36.63 -9.42
C GLU A 72 -20.96 -37.18 -10.53
N ASN A 73 -20.21 -36.30 -11.20
CA ASN A 73 -19.26 -36.62 -12.26
C ASN A 73 -17.80 -36.63 -11.80
N ASP A 74 -17.54 -36.66 -10.49
CA ASP A 74 -16.20 -36.62 -9.90
C ASP A 74 -15.42 -35.31 -10.14
N ASN A 75 -16.13 -34.20 -10.53
CA ASN A 75 -15.52 -32.89 -10.68
C ASN A 75 -15.57 -32.09 -9.36
N LEU A 76 -14.67 -31.12 -9.24
CA LEU A 76 -14.67 -30.19 -8.11
C LEU A 76 -15.80 -29.17 -8.23
N ARG A 77 -16.68 -29.12 -7.23
CA ARG A 77 -17.71 -28.11 -7.05
C ARG A 77 -17.40 -27.25 -5.85
N MET A 78 -17.47 -25.92 -6.00
CA MET A 78 -17.27 -25.02 -4.87
C MET A 78 -18.41 -25.13 -3.87
N LYS A 79 -18.07 -25.39 -2.59
CA LYS A 79 -19.00 -25.43 -1.48
C LYS A 79 -19.08 -24.11 -0.73
N THR A 80 -17.92 -23.54 -0.37
CA THR A 80 -17.84 -22.31 0.40
C THR A 80 -16.60 -21.52 0.00
N PHE A 81 -16.75 -20.22 -0.19
CA PHE A 81 -15.63 -19.30 -0.41
C PHE A 81 -14.95 -18.96 0.91
N ASN A 82 -13.63 -19.06 0.97
CA ASN A 82 -12.84 -18.85 2.19
C ASN A 82 -12.43 -17.39 2.41
N GLY A 83 -12.54 -16.53 1.39
CA GLY A 83 -12.02 -15.17 1.45
C GLY A 83 -10.49 -15.12 1.61
N VAL A 84 -9.77 -15.91 0.82
CA VAL A 84 -8.30 -15.96 0.83
C VAL A 84 -7.77 -15.96 -0.59
N VAL A 85 -6.76 -15.16 -0.84
CA VAL A 85 -5.93 -15.21 -2.06
C VAL A 85 -4.51 -15.59 -1.71
N ALA A 86 -3.84 -16.30 -2.63
CA ALA A 86 -2.45 -16.68 -2.50
C ALA A 86 -1.59 -15.83 -3.44
N LEU A 87 -0.51 -15.25 -2.91
CA LEU A 87 0.54 -14.60 -3.66
C LEU A 87 1.77 -15.50 -3.64
N THR A 88 2.47 -15.64 -4.75
CA THR A 88 3.70 -16.42 -4.85
C THR A 88 4.86 -15.52 -5.27
N VAL A 89 5.93 -15.54 -4.49
CA VAL A 89 7.20 -14.85 -4.79
C VAL A 89 8.23 -15.90 -5.14
N GLU A 90 8.73 -15.85 -6.36
CA GLU A 90 9.66 -16.83 -6.93
C GLU A 90 11.08 -16.28 -7.10
N GLY A 91 12.00 -17.13 -7.54
CA GLY A 91 13.38 -16.74 -7.86
C GLY A 91 14.21 -16.39 -6.63
N LEU A 92 13.93 -17.05 -5.49
CA LEU A 92 14.68 -16.88 -4.25
C LEU A 92 15.82 -17.91 -4.22
N GLU A 93 17.06 -17.43 -4.34
CA GLU A 93 18.22 -18.31 -4.46
C GLU A 93 18.83 -18.68 -3.10
N THR A 94 18.64 -17.83 -2.09
CA THR A 94 19.23 -18.00 -0.77
C THR A 94 18.16 -18.09 0.33
N ALA A 95 18.49 -18.80 1.42
CA ALA A 95 17.64 -18.85 2.62
C ALA A 95 17.41 -17.45 3.21
N ALA A 96 18.40 -16.55 3.08
CA ALA A 96 18.28 -15.18 3.56
C ALA A 96 17.21 -14.39 2.77
N GLU A 97 17.13 -14.57 1.45
CA GLU A 97 16.07 -13.95 0.61
C GLU A 97 14.69 -14.50 0.98
N VAL A 98 14.57 -15.81 1.19
CA VAL A 98 13.32 -16.47 1.62
C VAL A 98 12.83 -15.88 2.94
N GLU A 99 13.71 -15.78 3.94
CA GLU A 99 13.37 -15.21 5.24
C GLU A 99 13.08 -13.69 5.16
N ALA A 100 13.74 -12.97 4.25
CA ALA A 100 13.45 -11.56 4.02
C ALA A 100 12.03 -11.36 3.47
N VAL A 101 11.60 -12.18 2.49
CA VAL A 101 10.23 -12.15 1.94
C VAL A 101 9.20 -12.50 3.02
N LYS A 102 9.42 -13.55 3.81
CA LYS A 102 8.52 -13.94 4.90
C LYS A 102 8.37 -12.82 5.92
N ARG A 103 9.48 -12.20 6.34
CA ARG A 103 9.45 -11.07 7.28
C ARG A 103 8.74 -9.86 6.71
N ALA A 104 8.96 -9.53 5.43
CA ALA A 104 8.25 -8.45 4.77
C ALA A 104 6.75 -8.69 4.75
N ALA A 105 6.31 -9.90 4.42
CA ALA A 105 4.90 -10.27 4.44
C ALA A 105 4.25 -10.14 5.83
N GLN A 106 5.00 -10.40 6.92
CA GLN A 106 4.49 -10.30 8.30
C GLN A 106 4.13 -8.89 8.74
N ILE A 107 4.66 -7.87 8.08
CA ILE A 107 4.40 -6.46 8.42
C ILE A 107 2.94 -6.08 8.19
N LEU A 108 2.32 -6.69 7.17
CA LEU A 108 0.96 -6.38 6.82
C LEU A 108 -0.03 -7.22 7.64
N HIS A 109 -0.92 -6.53 8.32
CA HIS A 109 -1.96 -7.17 9.16
C HIS A 109 -3.01 -7.97 8.36
N TYR A 110 -3.00 -7.87 7.03
CA TYR A 110 -3.81 -8.70 6.12
C TYR A 110 -3.21 -10.09 5.89
N THR A 111 -1.92 -10.29 6.21
CA THR A 111 -1.23 -11.57 6.03
C THR A 111 -1.75 -12.60 7.01
N LEU A 112 -2.41 -13.63 6.48
CA LEU A 112 -2.90 -14.78 7.24
C LEU A 112 -1.77 -15.79 7.50
N ALA A 113 -0.97 -16.08 6.45
CA ALA A 113 0.18 -16.98 6.56
C ALA A 113 1.24 -16.64 5.51
N ALA A 114 2.51 -16.95 5.81
CA ALA A 114 3.61 -16.91 4.87
C ALA A 114 4.57 -18.08 5.13
N PHE A 115 4.84 -18.87 4.11
CA PHE A 115 5.64 -20.09 4.23
C PHE A 115 6.39 -20.40 2.94
N ILE A 116 7.44 -21.21 3.09
CA ILE A 116 8.26 -21.68 1.98
C ILE A 116 7.42 -22.61 1.10
N GLY A 117 7.32 -22.29 -0.18
CA GLY A 117 6.57 -23.08 -1.14
C GLY A 117 7.22 -24.45 -1.48
N PRO A 118 6.54 -25.24 -2.33
CA PRO A 118 6.96 -26.61 -2.62
C PRO A 118 8.35 -26.73 -3.26
N SER A 119 8.79 -25.76 -4.04
CA SER A 119 10.13 -25.76 -4.66
C SER A 119 11.27 -25.49 -3.68
N GLY A 120 11.01 -24.83 -2.56
CA GLY A 120 12.01 -24.35 -1.62
C GLY A 120 12.67 -23.02 -2.06
N LYS A 121 12.39 -22.53 -3.26
CA LYS A 121 12.91 -21.28 -3.86
C LYS A 121 11.80 -20.23 -4.08
N GLU A 122 10.70 -20.40 -3.39
CA GLU A 122 9.54 -19.53 -3.45
C GLU A 122 8.92 -19.38 -2.07
N VAL A 123 8.19 -18.29 -1.86
CA VAL A 123 7.35 -18.05 -0.67
C VAL A 123 5.92 -17.87 -1.12
N VAL A 124 5.02 -18.60 -0.48
CA VAL A 124 3.57 -18.44 -0.64
C VAL A 124 3.03 -17.60 0.52
N ILE A 125 2.30 -16.55 0.18
CA ILE A 125 1.69 -15.63 1.15
C ILE A 125 0.17 -15.75 0.99
N LEU A 126 -0.52 -16.14 2.05
CA LEU A 126 -1.97 -16.18 2.10
C LEU A 126 -2.49 -14.88 2.71
N VAL A 127 -3.36 -14.20 1.97
CA VAL A 127 -3.92 -12.91 2.37
C VAL A 127 -5.44 -13.03 2.51
N ARG A 128 -5.99 -12.52 3.61
CA ARG A 128 -7.44 -12.47 3.81
C ARG A 128 -8.07 -11.36 3.00
N ILE A 129 -9.19 -11.68 2.34
CA ILE A 129 -10.04 -10.72 1.63
C ILE A 129 -11.50 -10.91 2.06
N GLU A 130 -12.28 -9.85 1.96
CA GLU A 130 -13.74 -9.92 2.16
C GLU A 130 -14.47 -9.09 1.10
N LYS A 131 -15.70 -9.52 0.76
CA LYS A 131 -16.55 -8.77 -0.17
C LYS A 131 -16.95 -7.45 0.50
N LEU A 132 -16.65 -6.33 -0.16
CA LEU A 132 -17.16 -5.02 0.24
C LEU A 132 -18.68 -5.02 0.00
N ASN A 133 -19.46 -4.94 1.08
CA ASN A 133 -20.92 -4.83 0.98
C ASN A 133 -21.29 -3.40 0.56
N ASP A 134 -22.18 -3.26 -0.42
CA ASP A 134 -22.72 -1.96 -0.89
C ASP A 134 -23.46 -1.18 0.25
N ALA A 135 -23.64 -1.77 1.43
CA ALA A 135 -24.26 -1.19 2.60
C ALA A 135 -23.40 -0.16 3.37
N TYR A 136 -22.17 0.12 2.95
CA TYR A 136 -21.38 1.23 3.52
C TYR A 136 -21.82 2.63 3.06
N SER A 137 -22.96 2.73 2.35
CA SER A 137 -23.57 4.01 2.01
C SER A 137 -24.54 4.56 3.08
N THR A 138 -24.78 3.85 4.18
CA THR A 138 -25.65 4.34 5.28
C THR A 138 -24.98 4.20 6.64
N ILE A 139 -24.80 5.34 7.24
CA ILE A 139 -24.41 5.62 8.62
C ILE A 139 -25.25 4.79 9.59
N SER A 140 -24.64 3.84 10.31
CA SER A 140 -24.87 3.63 11.74
C SER A 140 -24.14 2.36 12.20
N GLY A 141 -23.35 2.52 13.27
CA GLY A 141 -22.55 1.46 13.85
C GLY A 141 -23.40 0.40 14.51
N THR A 142 -23.28 -0.81 14.03
CA THR A 142 -23.34 -2.04 14.81
C THR A 142 -22.70 -3.15 13.97
N TYR A 143 -21.59 -3.66 14.46
CA TYR A 143 -20.92 -4.84 13.90
C TYR A 143 -21.80 -6.05 14.18
N SER A 144 -22.49 -6.56 13.16
CA SER A 144 -23.12 -7.87 13.20
C SER A 144 -22.34 -8.82 12.30
N PRO A 145 -21.88 -9.98 12.75
CA PRO A 145 -21.31 -10.97 11.84
C PRO A 145 -22.46 -11.52 10.98
N ALA A 146 -22.67 -10.87 9.84
CA ALA A 146 -23.66 -11.28 8.88
C ALA A 146 -23.31 -12.70 8.36
N GLY A 147 -24.30 -13.55 8.36
CA GLY A 147 -24.22 -14.94 7.96
C GLY A 147 -23.58 -15.16 6.61
N ALA A 148 -23.00 -16.33 6.41
CA ALA A 148 -22.33 -16.78 5.20
C ALA A 148 -23.16 -16.44 3.96
N THR A 149 -22.75 -15.43 3.23
CA THR A 149 -23.34 -15.10 1.93
C THR A 149 -22.91 -16.20 0.98
N TYR A 150 -23.85 -16.98 0.48
CA TYR A 150 -23.59 -17.99 -0.56
C TYR A 150 -23.22 -17.25 -1.85
N LEU A 151 -21.92 -17.16 -2.13
CA LEU A 151 -21.41 -16.60 -3.37
C LEU A 151 -21.48 -17.67 -4.47
N THR A 152 -21.86 -17.28 -5.67
CA THR A 152 -21.68 -18.12 -6.85
C THR A 152 -20.19 -18.28 -7.15
N GLU A 153 -19.80 -19.33 -7.90
CA GLU A 153 -18.40 -19.52 -8.27
C GLU A 153 -17.87 -18.38 -9.15
N GLU A 154 -18.75 -17.75 -9.95
CA GLU A 154 -18.42 -16.58 -10.76
C GLU A 154 -18.10 -15.34 -9.90
N GLU A 155 -18.93 -15.07 -8.88
CA GLU A 155 -18.68 -13.98 -7.94
C GLU A 155 -17.40 -14.21 -7.11
N ALA A 156 -17.16 -15.46 -6.70
CA ALA A 156 -15.95 -15.84 -5.99
C ALA A 156 -14.69 -15.69 -6.88
N ASN A 157 -14.77 -15.99 -8.18
CA ASN A 157 -13.70 -15.78 -9.13
C ASN A 157 -13.40 -14.29 -9.31
N ALA A 158 -14.43 -13.45 -9.47
CA ALA A 158 -14.25 -12.00 -9.58
C ALA A 158 -13.60 -11.42 -8.32
N LEU A 159 -14.00 -11.86 -7.13
CA LEU A 159 -13.37 -11.47 -5.86
C LEU A 159 -11.91 -11.95 -5.75
N CYS A 160 -11.60 -13.17 -6.18
CA CYS A 160 -10.23 -13.68 -6.20
C CYS A 160 -9.34 -12.86 -7.14
N GLN A 161 -9.82 -12.53 -8.34
CA GLN A 161 -9.06 -11.75 -9.33
C GLN A 161 -8.77 -10.34 -8.83
N GLU A 162 -9.80 -9.63 -8.37
CA GLU A 162 -9.65 -8.28 -7.86
C GLU A 162 -8.87 -8.27 -6.53
N GLY A 163 -9.11 -9.24 -5.65
CA GLY A 163 -8.36 -9.44 -4.42
C GLY A 163 -6.87 -9.69 -4.69
N HIS A 164 -6.53 -10.52 -5.66
CA HIS A 164 -5.16 -10.76 -6.05
C HIS A 164 -4.52 -9.51 -6.65
N ARG A 165 -5.23 -8.77 -7.52
CA ARG A 165 -4.75 -7.52 -8.09
C ARG A 165 -4.41 -6.49 -7.01
N LEU A 166 -5.33 -6.25 -6.07
CA LEU A 166 -5.12 -5.30 -4.97
C LEU A 166 -4.01 -5.74 -4.01
N THR A 167 -4.03 -7.00 -3.59
CA THR A 167 -3.00 -7.53 -2.69
C THR A 167 -1.63 -7.54 -3.37
N SER A 168 -1.52 -7.92 -4.64
CA SER A 168 -0.26 -7.86 -5.40
C SER A 168 0.30 -6.43 -5.42
N THR A 169 -0.54 -5.43 -5.66
CA THR A 169 -0.13 -4.02 -5.65
C THR A 169 0.39 -3.59 -4.26
N ILE A 170 -0.32 -3.95 -3.20
CA ILE A 170 0.07 -3.61 -1.82
C ILE A 170 1.38 -4.31 -1.42
N TYR A 171 1.46 -5.61 -1.68
CA TYR A 171 2.62 -6.42 -1.27
C TYR A 171 3.85 -6.15 -2.14
N GLN A 172 3.68 -5.84 -3.43
CA GLN A 172 4.80 -5.48 -4.30
C GLN A 172 5.56 -4.25 -3.81
N GLY A 173 4.88 -3.34 -3.09
CA GLY A 173 5.50 -2.17 -2.46
C GLY A 173 6.45 -2.49 -1.31
N ILE A 174 6.36 -3.68 -0.71
CA ILE A 174 7.15 -4.09 0.47
C ILE A 174 8.03 -5.32 0.23
N LEU A 175 7.71 -6.13 -0.78
CA LEU A 175 8.46 -7.35 -1.06
C LEU A 175 9.73 -7.06 -1.87
N PRO A 176 10.87 -7.70 -1.52
CA PRO A 176 12.14 -7.47 -2.19
C PRO A 176 12.23 -8.08 -3.60
N LYS A 177 11.30 -8.95 -3.96
CA LYS A 177 11.22 -9.62 -5.27
C LYS A 177 9.79 -9.52 -5.83
N ALA A 178 9.66 -9.66 -7.14
CA ALA A 178 8.38 -9.59 -7.83
C ALA A 178 7.46 -10.76 -7.47
N ILE A 179 6.16 -10.46 -7.36
CA ILE A 179 5.10 -11.46 -7.22
C ILE A 179 4.84 -12.06 -8.60
N ARG A 180 4.71 -13.39 -8.66
CA ARG A 180 4.35 -14.11 -9.89
C ARG A 180 2.96 -13.65 -10.37
N GLN A 181 2.88 -13.31 -11.64
CA GLN A 181 1.64 -12.91 -12.30
C GLN A 181 0.98 -14.13 -12.92
N ASP A 182 -0.03 -14.67 -12.24
CA ASP A 182 -0.82 -15.81 -12.70
C ASP A 182 -2.25 -15.39 -13.05
N ALA A 183 -2.91 -16.19 -13.89
CA ALA A 183 -4.36 -16.12 -14.03
C ALA A 183 -5.00 -16.71 -12.76
N ILE A 184 -5.47 -15.86 -11.87
CA ILE A 184 -6.02 -16.26 -10.57
C ILE A 184 -7.51 -16.55 -10.68
N SER A 185 -7.92 -17.65 -10.05
CA SER A 185 -9.32 -18.02 -9.86
C SER A 185 -9.53 -18.63 -8.47
N VAL A 186 -10.75 -18.88 -8.10
CA VAL A 186 -11.08 -19.62 -6.88
C VAL A 186 -10.46 -21.03 -6.87
N ARG A 187 -10.13 -21.55 -8.06
CA ARG A 187 -9.49 -22.87 -8.26
C ARG A 187 -7.96 -22.80 -8.30
N SER A 188 -7.36 -21.64 -8.07
CA SER A 188 -5.91 -21.52 -7.96
C SER A 188 -5.40 -22.32 -6.77
N CYS A 189 -4.36 -23.13 -6.99
CA CYS A 189 -3.83 -24.06 -6.01
C CYS A 189 -2.30 -24.09 -6.07
N PHE A 190 -1.68 -24.63 -5.03
CA PHE A 190 -0.27 -24.91 -4.96
C PHE A 190 -0.02 -26.33 -4.39
N HIS A 191 1.14 -26.89 -4.65
CA HIS A 191 1.51 -28.21 -4.09
C HIS A 191 1.83 -28.11 -2.60
N MET A 192 1.77 -29.29 -1.90
CA MET A 192 2.07 -29.36 -0.47
C MET A 192 3.46 -28.72 -0.18
N PRO A 193 3.51 -27.68 0.67
CA PRO A 193 4.74 -27.02 1.06
C PRO A 193 5.41 -27.72 2.25
N LEU A 194 6.65 -27.28 2.56
CA LEU A 194 7.40 -27.66 3.75
C LEU A 194 8.13 -26.46 4.29
N ASP A 195 7.84 -26.04 5.50
CA ASP A 195 8.49 -24.93 6.20
C ASP A 195 8.49 -25.23 7.71
N GLU A 196 9.63 -25.37 8.33
CA GLU A 196 9.78 -25.65 9.76
C GLU A 196 9.29 -24.47 10.62
N ASN A 197 9.39 -23.24 10.11
CA ASN A 197 9.03 -22.01 10.80
C ASN A 197 8.07 -21.14 9.98
N PRO A 198 6.86 -21.62 9.64
CA PRO A 198 5.90 -20.83 8.88
C PRO A 198 5.31 -19.70 9.74
N TYR A 199 5.10 -18.54 9.13
CA TYR A 199 4.32 -17.48 9.78
C TYR A 199 2.83 -17.77 9.70
N PHE A 200 2.12 -17.57 10.81
CA PHE A 200 0.67 -17.73 10.88
C PHE A 200 0.05 -16.68 11.81
N ASN A 201 -0.92 -15.93 11.31
CA ASN A 201 -1.68 -14.93 12.06
C ASN A 201 -3.20 -15.22 11.97
N PRO A 202 -3.79 -15.96 12.91
CA PRO A 202 -5.22 -16.27 12.91
C PRO A 202 -6.12 -15.03 13.07
N LYS A 203 -5.54 -13.89 13.51
CA LYS A 203 -6.22 -12.61 13.67
C LYS A 203 -5.98 -11.66 12.49
N ALA A 204 -5.52 -12.16 11.34
CA ALA A 204 -5.35 -11.35 10.15
C ALA A 204 -6.67 -10.64 9.78
N VAL A 205 -6.57 -9.34 9.54
CA VAL A 205 -7.71 -8.51 9.14
C VAL A 205 -8.00 -8.73 7.66
N PRO A 206 -9.25 -8.99 7.24
CA PRO A 206 -9.54 -9.12 5.82
C PRO A 206 -9.44 -7.77 5.09
N LEU A 207 -8.87 -7.80 3.87
CA LEU A 207 -8.84 -6.65 2.97
C LEU A 207 -10.20 -6.55 2.25
N PRO A 208 -10.93 -5.41 2.34
CA PRO A 208 -12.19 -5.26 1.65
C PRO A 208 -11.98 -5.17 0.12
N VAL A 209 -12.71 -5.97 -0.64
CA VAL A 209 -12.61 -6.09 -2.10
C VAL A 209 -13.99 -5.92 -2.73
N SER A 210 -14.10 -5.10 -3.78
CA SER A 210 -15.33 -4.96 -4.57
C SER A 210 -15.38 -6.03 -5.66
N ALA A 211 -16.48 -6.77 -5.73
CA ALA A 211 -16.72 -7.77 -6.78
C ALA A 211 -17.03 -7.14 -8.16
N LYS A 212 -17.32 -5.85 -8.21
CA LYS A 212 -17.52 -5.13 -9.46
C LYS A 212 -16.19 -4.51 -9.86
N PRO A 213 -15.65 -4.80 -11.08
CA PRO A 213 -14.62 -3.95 -11.62
C PRO A 213 -15.15 -2.52 -11.60
N LEU A 214 -14.33 -1.54 -11.20
CA LEU A 214 -14.67 -0.13 -11.31
C LEU A 214 -14.90 0.20 -12.79
N VAL A 215 -16.11 -0.06 -13.26
CA VAL A 215 -16.58 0.50 -14.53
C VAL A 215 -16.75 1.98 -14.23
N VAL A 216 -15.78 2.77 -14.65
CA VAL A 216 -15.92 4.21 -14.74
C VAL A 216 -17.07 4.46 -15.72
N ARG A 217 -18.30 4.60 -15.21
CA ARG A 217 -19.41 5.13 -15.98
C ARG A 217 -19.05 6.58 -16.30
N THR A 218 -18.57 6.80 -17.50
CA THR A 218 -18.72 8.08 -18.15
C THR A 218 -20.21 8.25 -18.41
N GLU A 219 -20.89 9.06 -17.60
CA GLU A 219 -22.20 9.60 -17.98
C GLU A 219 -21.97 10.52 -19.18
N THR A 220 -22.16 9.98 -20.37
CA THR A 220 -22.37 10.77 -21.55
C THR A 220 -23.83 11.24 -21.52
N ASN A 221 -24.02 12.56 -21.41
CA ASN A 221 -25.28 13.18 -21.74
C ASN A 221 -25.63 12.78 -23.19
N GLU A 222 -26.72 12.04 -23.32
CA GLU A 222 -27.34 11.77 -24.61
C GLU A 222 -27.87 13.08 -25.18
N THR A 223 -27.25 13.57 -26.24
CA THR A 223 -27.91 14.31 -27.31
C THR A 223 -27.72 13.52 -28.59
N GLU A 224 -28.85 13.29 -29.22
CA GLU A 224 -29.08 12.43 -30.35
C GLU A 224 -28.19 12.70 -31.58
N HIS A 225 -28.07 11.63 -32.38
CA HIS A 225 -27.57 11.51 -33.74
C HIS A 225 -26.04 11.46 -33.93
N THR A 226 -25.51 10.28 -34.05
CA THR A 226 -24.76 9.85 -35.26
C THR A 226 -24.46 8.36 -35.22
N GLU A 227 -24.52 7.75 -36.40
CA GLU A 227 -24.34 6.34 -36.71
C GLU A 227 -23.16 5.66 -35.98
N SER A 228 -23.43 4.47 -35.47
CA SER A 228 -22.44 3.58 -34.86
C SER A 228 -21.44 3.08 -35.88
N LEU A 229 -20.28 3.71 -35.99
CA LEU A 229 -19.09 3.12 -36.54
C LEU A 229 -18.44 2.26 -35.46
N VAL A 230 -18.73 0.97 -35.43
CA VAL A 230 -17.90 -0.02 -34.75
C VAL A 230 -16.54 0.03 -35.45
N PRO A 231 -15.42 0.33 -34.74
CA PRO A 231 -14.10 0.32 -35.35
C PRO A 231 -13.84 -1.08 -35.93
N SER A 232 -13.29 -1.14 -37.15
CA SER A 232 -12.86 -2.41 -37.72
C SER A 232 -11.78 -3.05 -36.84
N ASP A 233 -11.65 -4.37 -36.85
CA ASP A 233 -10.61 -5.07 -36.07
C ASP A 233 -9.20 -4.56 -36.42
N GLU A 234 -8.98 -4.07 -37.63
CA GLU A 234 -7.74 -3.44 -38.08
C GLU A 234 -7.48 -2.10 -37.41
N ASP A 235 -8.50 -1.24 -37.23
CA ASP A 235 -8.38 0.04 -36.54
C ASP A 235 -8.07 -0.16 -35.05
N ALA A 236 -8.69 -1.15 -34.40
CA ALA A 236 -8.43 -1.50 -33.01
C ALA A 236 -7.00 -2.03 -32.80
N GLN A 237 -6.48 -2.81 -33.75
CA GLN A 237 -5.10 -3.30 -33.74
C GLN A 237 -4.09 -2.17 -33.95
N GLU A 238 -4.39 -1.21 -34.84
CA GLU A 238 -3.53 -0.06 -35.08
C GLU A 238 -3.45 0.87 -33.85
N VAL A 239 -4.56 1.17 -33.17
CA VAL A 239 -4.60 1.95 -31.94
C VAL A 239 -3.79 1.25 -30.84
N SER A 240 -3.94 -0.07 -30.69
CA SER A 240 -3.17 -0.87 -29.73
C SER A 240 -1.66 -0.81 -30.02
N ARG A 241 -1.27 -0.90 -31.30
CA ARG A 241 0.14 -0.80 -31.72
C ARG A 241 0.73 0.58 -31.41
N LYS A 242 0.02 1.67 -31.79
CA LYS A 242 0.46 3.06 -31.52
C LYS A 242 0.62 3.32 -30.02
N THR A 243 -0.33 2.84 -29.20
CA THR A 243 -0.26 2.97 -27.75
C THR A 243 0.95 2.24 -27.18
N ARG A 244 1.24 1.03 -27.66
CA ARG A 244 2.41 0.26 -27.22
C ARG A 244 3.71 0.94 -27.61
N GLN A 245 3.85 1.43 -28.85
CA GLN A 245 5.03 2.18 -29.28
C GLN A 245 5.29 3.44 -28.45
N LEU A 246 4.22 4.17 -28.08
CA LEU A 246 4.30 5.31 -27.18
C LEU A 246 4.85 4.91 -25.80
N MET A 247 4.29 3.85 -25.20
CA MET A 247 4.70 3.36 -23.88
C MET A 247 6.15 2.86 -23.90
N ASP A 248 6.54 2.09 -24.92
CA ASP A 248 7.90 1.57 -25.08
C ASP A 248 8.91 2.69 -25.21
N PHE A 249 8.62 3.71 -26.04
CA PHE A 249 9.48 4.89 -26.15
C PHE A 249 9.63 5.63 -24.83
N LEU A 250 8.53 5.92 -24.14
CA LEU A 250 8.58 6.65 -22.87
C LEU A 250 9.33 5.86 -21.81
N ASN A 251 9.12 4.56 -21.68
CA ASN A 251 9.79 3.70 -20.71
C ASN A 251 11.28 3.46 -21.05
N ALA A 252 11.67 3.54 -22.31
CA ALA A 252 13.08 3.45 -22.72
C ALA A 252 13.90 4.69 -22.32
N HIS A 253 13.27 5.88 -22.26
CA HIS A 253 13.97 7.14 -22.03
C HIS A 253 13.70 7.75 -20.68
N TYR A 254 12.59 7.37 -20.02
CA TYR A 254 12.15 7.95 -18.75
C TYR A 254 11.75 6.86 -17.76
N GLN A 255 11.91 7.16 -16.50
CA GLN A 255 11.28 6.42 -15.41
C GLN A 255 10.15 7.27 -14.83
N PHE A 256 9.01 6.62 -14.56
CA PHE A 256 7.85 7.27 -13.95
C PHE A 256 7.48 6.58 -12.65
N ARG A 257 6.95 7.36 -11.69
CA ARG A 257 6.32 6.85 -10.47
C ARG A 257 5.20 7.79 -10.03
N TYR A 258 4.14 7.26 -9.48
CA TYR A 258 3.05 8.06 -8.95
C TYR A 258 3.24 8.27 -7.45
N ASN A 259 3.54 9.50 -7.02
CA ASN A 259 3.69 9.85 -5.61
C ASN A 259 2.32 9.87 -4.94
N THR A 260 2.03 8.84 -4.12
CA THR A 260 0.72 8.65 -3.48
C THR A 260 0.42 9.70 -2.40
N ILE A 261 1.45 10.34 -1.84
CA ILE A 261 1.32 11.40 -0.83
C ILE A 261 0.98 12.73 -1.49
N MET A 262 1.76 13.11 -2.50
CA MET A 262 1.61 14.39 -3.18
C MET A 262 0.49 14.36 -4.22
N GLY A 263 0.13 13.18 -4.74
CA GLY A 263 -0.99 12.99 -5.68
C GLY A 263 -0.66 13.36 -7.12
N TYR A 264 0.61 13.23 -7.55
CA TYR A 264 1.04 13.47 -8.92
C TYR A 264 2.12 12.47 -9.36
N THR A 265 2.29 12.36 -10.67
CA THR A 265 3.35 11.55 -11.26
C THR A 265 4.67 12.29 -11.23
N GLU A 266 5.73 11.61 -10.82
CA GLU A 266 7.11 12.05 -10.91
C GLU A 266 7.83 11.31 -12.04
N TYR A 267 8.83 11.95 -12.63
CA TYR A 267 9.66 11.36 -13.66
C TYR A 267 11.14 11.68 -13.45
N ARG A 268 12.00 10.89 -14.04
CA ARG A 268 13.40 11.21 -14.27
C ARG A 268 13.82 10.74 -15.66
N ASP A 269 14.70 11.51 -16.29
CA ASP A 269 15.32 11.19 -17.58
C ASP A 269 16.48 10.22 -17.36
N THR A 270 16.41 9.03 -17.98
CA THR A 270 17.42 7.97 -17.79
C THR A 270 18.78 8.31 -18.42
N SER A 271 18.82 9.26 -19.36
CA SER A 271 20.06 9.73 -19.98
C SER A 271 20.86 10.69 -19.07
N LEU A 272 20.21 11.27 -18.06
CA LEU A 272 20.82 12.24 -17.15
C LEU A 272 21.19 11.52 -15.84
N HIS A 273 22.47 11.21 -15.65
CA HIS A 273 22.98 10.43 -14.51
C HIS A 273 22.73 11.04 -13.12
N TYR A 274 22.41 12.34 -13.05
CA TYR A 274 22.23 13.11 -11.80
C TYR A 274 20.88 13.79 -11.69
N MET A 275 19.87 13.35 -12.45
CA MET A 275 18.55 13.95 -12.36
C MET A 275 17.74 13.34 -11.21
N ASP A 276 17.39 14.18 -10.25
CA ASP A 276 16.43 13.83 -9.21
C ASP A 276 15.02 13.70 -9.80
N TRP A 277 14.16 12.99 -9.05
CA TRP A 277 12.76 12.86 -9.41
C TRP A 277 12.08 14.24 -9.42
N GLN A 278 11.43 14.56 -10.55
CA GLN A 278 10.73 15.81 -10.75
C GLN A 278 9.24 15.56 -10.99
N PRO A 279 8.34 16.43 -10.49
CA PRO A 279 6.92 16.32 -10.83
C PRO A 279 6.70 16.54 -12.34
N VAL A 280 5.77 15.79 -12.91
CA VAL A 280 5.34 15.98 -14.30
C VAL A 280 4.35 17.16 -14.34
N ASP A 281 4.85 18.35 -14.65
CA ASP A 281 4.07 19.55 -14.88
C ASP A 281 3.58 19.67 -16.35
N ASP A 282 2.81 20.71 -16.65
CA ASP A 282 2.29 20.94 -18.02
C ASP A 282 3.41 21.17 -19.04
N ARG A 283 4.53 21.80 -18.65
CA ARG A 283 5.69 22.01 -19.52
C ARG A 283 6.37 20.68 -19.85
N THR A 284 6.59 19.86 -18.84
CA THR A 284 7.15 18.51 -18.99
C THR A 284 6.25 17.66 -19.89
N MET A 285 4.92 17.68 -19.68
CA MET A 285 3.97 16.93 -20.47
C MET A 285 4.06 17.29 -21.96
N LYS A 286 4.10 18.58 -22.28
CA LYS A 286 4.30 19.07 -23.65
C LYS A 286 5.65 18.66 -24.21
N GLY A 287 6.71 18.73 -23.40
CA GLY A 287 8.05 18.31 -23.78
C GLY A 287 8.13 16.82 -24.13
N LEU A 288 7.51 15.95 -23.32
CA LEU A 288 7.40 14.51 -23.58
C LEU A 288 6.68 14.25 -24.91
N THR A 289 5.54 14.93 -25.12
CA THR A 289 4.79 14.79 -26.41
C THR A 289 5.62 15.18 -27.61
N MET A 290 6.35 16.30 -27.53
CA MET A 290 7.22 16.72 -28.63
C MET A 290 8.33 15.71 -28.91
N LYS A 291 8.96 15.15 -27.89
CA LYS A 291 10.01 14.13 -28.04
C LYS A 291 9.47 12.83 -28.67
N VAL A 292 8.28 12.40 -28.26
CA VAL A 292 7.58 11.25 -28.86
C VAL A 292 7.33 11.46 -30.35
N ARG A 293 6.84 12.65 -30.75
CA ARG A 293 6.62 13.03 -32.14
C ARG A 293 7.90 13.10 -32.96
N LEU A 294 8.96 13.66 -32.39
CA LEU A 294 10.28 13.71 -33.04
C LEU A 294 10.86 12.30 -33.28
N ALA A 295 10.48 11.33 -32.48
CA ALA A 295 10.81 9.92 -32.70
C ALA A 295 9.94 9.24 -33.77
N GLY A 296 9.06 9.98 -34.44
CA GLY A 296 8.21 9.46 -35.53
C GLY A 296 6.96 8.72 -35.03
N ILE A 297 6.62 8.83 -33.75
CA ILE A 297 5.43 8.21 -33.16
C ILE A 297 4.27 9.20 -33.23
N ASP A 298 3.19 8.80 -33.88
CA ASP A 298 1.96 9.59 -34.02
C ASP A 298 1.16 9.56 -32.71
N ALA A 299 1.53 10.47 -31.78
CA ALA A 299 0.87 10.62 -30.50
C ALA A 299 0.46 12.09 -30.26
N ARG A 300 -0.71 12.27 -29.65
CA ARG A 300 -1.23 13.58 -29.26
C ARG A 300 -0.97 13.83 -27.77
N ASP A 301 -1.10 15.08 -27.32
CA ASP A 301 -0.92 15.46 -25.92
C ASP A 301 -1.78 14.63 -24.94
N HIS A 302 -3.01 14.29 -25.36
CA HIS A 302 -3.90 13.50 -24.53
C HIS A 302 -3.46 12.03 -24.42
N ASP A 303 -2.76 11.46 -25.41
CA ASP A 303 -2.28 10.08 -25.36
C ASP A 303 -1.13 9.95 -24.36
N VAL A 304 -0.18 10.88 -24.42
CA VAL A 304 0.92 10.95 -23.45
C VAL A 304 0.38 11.20 -22.03
N ARG A 305 -0.56 12.16 -21.90
CA ARG A 305 -1.20 12.47 -20.60
C ARG A 305 -1.95 11.26 -20.04
N ARG A 306 -2.70 10.54 -20.88
CA ARG A 306 -3.45 9.34 -20.50
C ARG A 306 -2.52 8.27 -19.94
N TYR A 307 -1.38 8.03 -20.57
CA TYR A 307 -0.39 7.07 -20.06
C TYR A 307 0.24 7.55 -18.77
N VAL A 308 0.82 8.76 -18.74
CA VAL A 308 1.57 9.30 -17.58
C VAL A 308 0.69 9.48 -16.34
N GLN A 309 -0.62 9.69 -16.51
CA GLN A 309 -1.58 9.84 -15.41
C GLN A 309 -2.41 8.58 -15.14
N SER A 310 -2.12 7.46 -15.84
CA SER A 310 -2.83 6.21 -15.62
C SER A 310 -2.31 5.43 -14.41
N ASP A 311 -3.07 4.42 -14.01
CA ASP A 311 -2.70 3.43 -12.99
C ASP A 311 -1.63 2.43 -13.46
N LEU A 312 -1.21 2.50 -14.74
CA LEU A 312 -0.06 1.78 -15.25
C LEU A 312 1.27 2.32 -14.68
N ILE A 313 1.28 3.56 -14.19
CA ILE A 313 2.45 4.13 -13.52
C ILE A 313 2.52 3.62 -12.08
N ARG A 314 3.67 3.01 -11.75
CA ARG A 314 3.89 2.40 -10.43
C ARG A 314 3.64 3.39 -9.29
N PRO A 315 2.81 3.05 -8.31
CA PRO A 315 2.65 3.87 -7.11
C PRO A 315 3.95 3.87 -6.28
N TYR A 316 4.26 5.03 -5.71
CA TYR A 316 5.41 5.29 -4.87
C TYR A 316 4.97 5.96 -3.57
N ASN A 317 5.34 5.38 -2.44
CA ASN A 317 5.09 5.95 -1.12
C ASN A 317 6.43 6.36 -0.48
N PRO A 318 6.83 7.65 -0.56
CA PRO A 318 8.12 8.09 -0.04
C PRO A 318 8.31 7.84 1.45
N ILE A 319 7.23 7.88 2.22
CA ILE A 319 7.26 7.59 3.66
C ILE A 319 7.48 6.11 3.91
N GLY A 320 6.71 5.26 3.22
CA GLY A 320 6.81 3.81 3.34
C GLY A 320 8.21 3.31 2.97
N ASP A 321 8.74 3.79 1.85
CA ASP A 321 10.06 3.40 1.36
C ASP A 321 11.16 3.86 2.33
N TYR A 322 11.11 5.12 2.81
CA TYR A 322 12.07 5.61 3.80
C TYR A 322 12.05 4.79 5.09
N LEU A 323 10.88 4.56 5.67
CA LEU A 323 10.74 3.80 6.92
C LEU A 323 11.20 2.35 6.75
N TRP A 324 10.95 1.76 5.57
CA TRP A 324 11.44 0.44 5.22
C TRP A 324 12.97 0.38 5.17
N GLU A 325 13.61 1.34 4.52
CA GLU A 325 15.08 1.41 4.45
C GLU A 325 15.73 1.60 5.82
N GLN A 326 15.05 2.25 6.78
CA GLN A 326 15.56 2.45 8.15
C GLN A 326 15.30 1.27 9.09
N TYR A 327 14.44 0.33 8.73
CA TYR A 327 13.92 -0.70 9.65
C TYR A 327 15.00 -1.53 10.35
N TYR A 328 16.12 -1.81 9.67
CA TYR A 328 17.24 -2.60 10.24
C TYR A 328 18.45 -1.75 10.66
N LYS A 329 18.37 -0.42 10.56
CA LYS A 329 19.51 0.47 10.84
C LYS A 329 19.54 0.99 12.28
N TRP A 330 18.56 0.61 13.09
CA TRP A 330 18.57 1.04 14.49
C TRP A 330 19.66 0.34 15.29
N ASP A 331 20.50 1.14 15.96
CA ASP A 331 21.65 0.69 16.75
C ASP A 331 21.29 0.41 18.25
N GLY A 332 20.01 0.41 18.60
CA GLY A 332 19.55 0.18 19.97
C GLY A 332 19.61 1.39 20.89
N LYS A 333 20.06 2.57 20.39
CA LYS A 333 20.21 3.79 21.21
C LYS A 333 19.00 4.72 21.09
N ASP A 334 18.80 5.53 22.13
CA ASP A 334 17.74 6.55 22.15
C ASP A 334 18.23 7.86 21.49
N HIS A 335 18.12 7.89 20.16
CA HIS A 335 18.49 9.07 19.37
C HIS A 335 17.50 10.22 19.52
N ILE A 336 16.24 9.93 19.89
CA ILE A 336 15.20 10.96 20.05
C ILE A 336 15.49 11.81 21.28
N ARG A 337 15.79 11.19 22.43
CA ARG A 337 16.17 11.95 23.62
C ARG A 337 17.52 12.64 23.44
N LYS A 338 18.47 12.03 22.71
CA LYS A 338 19.73 12.71 22.37
C LYS A 338 19.47 13.99 21.58
N LEU A 339 18.54 13.95 20.62
CA LEU A 339 18.15 15.12 19.84
C LEU A 339 17.43 16.16 20.73
N ALA A 340 16.53 15.73 21.63
CA ALA A 340 15.86 16.63 22.57
C ALA A 340 16.85 17.43 23.44
N ARG A 341 17.96 16.81 23.88
CA ARG A 341 19.01 17.45 24.71
C ARG A 341 19.80 18.54 23.97
N THR A 342 19.69 18.63 22.65
CA THR A 342 20.32 19.72 21.90
C THR A 342 19.59 21.05 22.08
N VAL A 343 18.36 21.04 22.58
CA VAL A 343 17.58 22.22 22.89
C VAL A 343 17.88 22.65 24.33
N PRO A 344 18.48 23.82 24.56
CA PRO A 344 18.80 24.30 25.90
C PRO A 344 17.51 24.75 26.62
N THR A 345 17.04 23.96 27.57
CA THR A 345 15.86 24.28 28.36
C THR A 345 16.04 23.90 29.83
N LYS A 346 15.35 24.62 30.74
CA LYS A 346 15.27 24.29 32.15
C LYS A 346 14.07 23.42 32.52
N ASN A 347 13.21 23.09 31.52
CA ASN A 347 12.03 22.27 31.72
C ASN A 347 12.45 20.80 31.90
N PRO A 348 12.27 20.19 33.11
CA PRO A 348 12.72 18.83 33.37
C PRO A 348 11.92 17.77 32.58
N TYR A 349 10.75 18.12 32.06
CA TYR A 349 9.87 17.19 31.32
C TYR A 349 10.10 17.23 29.80
N TRP A 350 10.97 18.10 29.32
CA TRP A 350 11.15 18.31 27.89
C TRP A 350 11.53 17.05 27.12
N GLU A 351 12.51 16.29 27.62
CA GLU A 351 12.99 15.09 26.94
C GLU A 351 11.85 14.06 26.74
N ASP A 352 11.03 13.84 27.78
CA ASP A 352 9.92 12.88 27.72
C ASP A 352 8.76 13.39 26.85
N TRP A 353 8.48 14.68 26.91
CA TRP A 353 7.48 15.30 26.05
C TRP A 353 7.88 15.23 24.58
N PHE A 354 9.12 15.60 24.28
CA PHE A 354 9.64 15.54 22.91
C PHE A 354 9.67 14.10 22.39
N TYR A 355 10.13 13.15 23.21
CA TYR A 355 10.13 11.73 22.86
C TYR A 355 8.73 11.23 22.49
N THR A 356 7.75 11.48 23.33
CA THR A 356 6.37 11.06 23.11
C THR A 356 5.76 11.73 21.88
N TRP A 357 5.97 13.03 21.71
CA TRP A 357 5.52 13.80 20.56
C TRP A 357 6.15 13.31 19.26
N PHE A 358 7.47 13.05 19.26
CA PHE A 358 8.21 12.59 18.08
C PHE A 358 7.72 11.21 17.63
N LEU A 359 7.52 10.26 18.54
CA LEU A 359 6.91 8.98 18.25
C LEU A 359 5.48 9.14 17.70
N GLY A 360 4.71 10.06 18.27
CA GLY A 360 3.38 10.43 17.77
C GLY A 360 3.42 10.99 16.36
N MET A 361 4.44 11.78 16.02
CA MET A 361 4.67 12.33 14.68
C MET A 361 4.95 11.21 13.67
N VAL A 362 5.90 10.32 13.96
CA VAL A 362 6.23 9.20 13.05
C VAL A 362 5.05 8.24 12.90
N ARG A 363 4.32 7.97 13.97
CA ARG A 363 3.10 7.17 13.92
C ARG A 363 2.04 7.81 13.02
N GLN A 364 1.90 9.15 13.06
CA GLN A 364 0.95 9.89 12.22
C GLN A 364 1.24 9.71 10.72
N TRP A 365 2.51 9.54 10.34
CA TRP A 365 2.89 9.27 8.95
C TRP A 365 2.45 7.89 8.46
N GLN A 366 2.46 6.89 9.34
CA GLN A 366 2.22 5.47 9.02
C GLN A 366 0.74 5.07 8.98
N VAL A 367 -0.07 5.64 9.87
CA VAL A 367 -1.36 5.01 10.25
C VAL A 367 -2.49 5.31 9.26
N GLY A 368 -2.33 6.27 8.35
CA GLY A 368 -3.36 6.58 7.37
C GLY A 368 -4.73 6.82 8.01
N SER A 369 -5.80 6.32 7.37
CA SER A 369 -7.19 6.43 7.83
C SER A 369 -7.51 5.65 9.12
N LEU A 370 -6.60 4.80 9.60
CA LEU A 370 -6.78 3.98 10.81
C LEU A 370 -6.44 4.74 12.11
N ALA A 371 -5.90 5.96 12.01
CA ALA A 371 -5.63 6.78 13.20
C ALA A 371 -6.94 7.29 13.79
N LYS A 372 -7.36 6.70 14.91
CA LYS A 372 -8.52 7.18 15.67
C LYS A 372 -8.33 8.62 16.17
N TYR A 373 -7.08 9.00 16.50
CA TYR A 373 -6.72 10.33 17.01
C TYR A 373 -5.48 10.85 16.29
N GLY A 374 -5.45 12.16 16.01
CA GLY A 374 -4.26 12.85 15.54
C GLY A 374 -3.25 13.09 16.67
N ASN A 375 -1.99 13.39 16.33
CA ASN A 375 -0.99 13.88 17.28
C ASN A 375 -1.40 15.29 17.74
N GLN A 376 -1.96 15.39 18.95
CA GLN A 376 -2.56 16.63 19.47
C GLN A 376 -1.57 17.52 20.23
N ALA A 377 -0.39 17.01 20.55
CA ALA A 377 0.64 17.78 21.21
C ALA A 377 1.40 18.65 20.21
N VAL A 378 1.75 19.86 20.60
CA VAL A 378 2.51 20.84 19.81
C VAL A 378 3.64 21.37 20.68
N PRO A 379 4.89 20.95 20.49
CA PRO A 379 6.03 21.61 21.11
C PRO A 379 6.07 23.09 20.70
N LEU A 380 6.26 23.97 21.67
CA LEU A 380 6.34 25.41 21.46
C LEU A 380 7.70 25.90 21.95
N LEU A 381 8.58 26.24 21.02
CA LEU A 381 9.92 26.75 21.30
C LEU A 381 9.87 28.27 21.55
N ILE A 382 10.18 28.66 22.77
CA ILE A 382 10.14 30.06 23.22
C ILE A 382 11.57 30.54 23.50
N SER A 383 12.09 31.48 22.74
CA SER A 383 13.38 32.11 23.00
C SER A 383 13.52 33.40 22.22
N ASP A 384 14.52 34.22 22.53
CA ASP A 384 14.85 35.39 21.74
C ASP A 384 15.14 35.05 20.29
N GLN A 385 15.20 36.07 19.43
CA GLN A 385 15.59 35.95 18.02
C GLN A 385 17.04 35.48 17.92
N GLY A 386 17.37 34.68 16.88
CA GLY A 386 18.72 34.21 16.61
C GLY A 386 19.11 32.87 17.26
N TRP A 387 18.21 32.21 18.00
CA TRP A 387 18.46 30.91 18.64
C TRP A 387 18.19 29.69 17.73
N ASN A 388 18.15 29.90 16.42
CA ASN A 388 18.00 28.83 15.40
C ASN A 388 16.77 27.93 15.57
N LYS A 389 15.67 28.42 16.15
CA LYS A 389 14.42 27.66 16.36
C LYS A 389 13.88 27.07 15.04
N THR A 390 13.75 27.91 14.02
CA THR A 390 13.21 27.49 12.70
C THR A 390 14.13 26.46 12.06
N THR A 391 15.46 26.66 12.12
CA THR A 391 16.46 25.71 11.61
C THR A 391 16.35 24.35 12.33
N PHE A 392 16.16 24.35 13.65
CA PHE A 392 15.91 23.10 14.40
C PHE A 392 14.67 22.39 13.88
N CYS A 393 13.56 23.10 13.70
CA CYS A 393 12.32 22.52 13.16
C CYS A 393 12.50 21.90 11.77
N GLU A 394 13.26 22.56 10.87
CA GLU A 394 13.56 22.06 9.54
C GLU A 394 14.41 20.78 9.54
N GLN A 395 15.31 20.65 10.51
CA GLN A 395 16.20 19.49 10.63
C GLN A 395 15.54 18.28 11.28
N LEU A 396 14.31 18.38 11.79
CA LEU A 396 13.60 17.26 12.39
C LEU A 396 13.21 16.18 11.38
N LEU A 397 13.04 16.56 10.11
CA LEU A 397 12.82 15.60 9.04
C LEU A 397 14.13 15.21 8.37
N PRO A 398 14.33 13.92 8.06
CA PRO A 398 15.50 13.49 7.29
C PRO A 398 15.47 14.09 5.87
N PRO A 399 16.63 14.19 5.21
CA PRO A 399 16.73 14.81 3.88
C PRO A 399 15.71 14.27 2.87
N GLU A 400 15.46 12.96 2.88
CA GLU A 400 14.56 12.24 1.97
C GLU A 400 13.08 12.61 2.18
N LEU A 401 12.73 13.08 3.38
CA LEU A 401 11.37 13.45 3.76
C LEU A 401 11.17 14.97 3.93
N ARG A 402 12.18 15.80 3.62
CA ARG A 402 12.08 17.27 3.76
C ARG A 402 11.01 17.92 2.89
N PHE A 403 10.60 17.28 1.80
CA PHE A 403 9.44 17.74 1.04
C PHE A 403 8.17 17.87 1.89
N GLY A 404 8.09 17.13 2.99
CA GLY A 404 6.98 17.14 3.94
C GLY A 404 7.08 18.21 5.03
N TYR A 405 8.05 19.11 4.99
CA TYR A 405 8.15 20.24 5.92
C TYR A 405 7.56 21.52 5.32
N THR A 406 6.86 22.28 6.14
CA THR A 406 6.48 23.65 5.82
C THR A 406 6.47 24.53 7.07
N GLY A 407 7.01 25.76 6.96
CA GLY A 407 6.89 26.83 7.96
C GLY A 407 5.86 27.89 7.57
N ASN A 408 5.22 27.72 6.41
CA ASN A 408 4.26 28.69 5.88
C ASN A 408 2.84 28.11 5.88
N LEU A 409 2.12 28.31 7.00
CA LEU A 409 0.71 27.94 7.12
C LEU A 409 -0.16 29.20 7.01
N GLN A 410 -0.80 29.38 5.86
CA GLN A 410 -1.76 30.47 5.67
C GLN A 410 -3.11 30.09 6.27
N ILE A 411 -3.31 30.41 7.54
CA ILE A 411 -4.48 30.02 8.34
C ILE A 411 -5.79 30.56 7.76
N ASP A 412 -5.76 31.66 7.02
CA ASP A 412 -6.91 32.25 6.36
C ASP A 412 -7.44 31.41 5.19
N ASP A 413 -6.58 30.66 4.49
CA ASP A 413 -6.98 29.69 3.48
C ASP A 413 -7.19 28.30 4.09
N LYS A 414 -8.39 28.09 4.62
CA LYS A 414 -8.78 26.80 5.23
C LYS A 414 -8.60 25.62 4.31
N ARG A 415 -8.78 25.80 3.00
CA ARG A 415 -8.65 24.71 2.02
C ARG A 415 -7.17 24.31 1.86
N GLN A 416 -6.30 25.29 1.73
CA GLN A 416 -4.85 25.05 1.65
C GLN A 416 -4.32 24.40 2.93
N VAL A 417 -4.78 24.85 4.11
CA VAL A 417 -4.43 24.25 5.39
C VAL A 417 -4.79 22.76 5.43
N LEU A 418 -6.03 22.40 5.06
CA LEU A 418 -6.46 21.00 5.06
C LEU A 418 -5.66 20.15 4.06
N GLN A 419 -5.31 20.72 2.89
CA GLN A 419 -4.47 20.06 1.91
C GLN A 419 -3.04 19.83 2.46
N GLN A 420 -2.45 20.83 3.09
CA GLN A 420 -1.14 20.70 3.74
C GLN A 420 -1.17 19.65 4.86
N MET A 421 -2.25 19.56 5.64
CA MET A 421 -2.38 18.54 6.67
C MET A 421 -2.37 17.10 6.12
N ALA A 422 -2.85 16.89 4.90
CA ALA A 422 -2.81 15.59 4.23
C ALA A 422 -1.46 15.27 3.57
N GLN A 423 -0.73 16.28 3.12
CA GLN A 423 0.49 16.12 2.30
C GLN A 423 1.79 16.33 3.09
N MET A 424 1.79 17.27 4.07
CA MET A 424 2.97 17.55 4.88
C MET A 424 3.11 16.55 6.03
N LEU A 425 4.32 16.40 6.54
CA LEU A 425 4.70 15.54 7.67
C LEU A 425 4.89 16.34 8.95
N LEU A 426 5.41 17.55 8.81
CA LEU A 426 5.65 18.50 9.90
C LEU A 426 5.31 19.91 9.45
N ILE A 427 4.42 20.57 10.18
CA ILE A 427 4.05 21.96 9.97
C ILE A 427 4.60 22.76 11.15
N ASN A 428 5.50 23.70 10.86
CA ASN A 428 5.96 24.67 11.84
C ASN A 428 5.02 25.90 11.83
N LEU A 429 4.40 26.19 12.95
CA LEU A 429 3.68 27.42 13.20
C LEU A 429 4.70 28.49 13.60
N ASP A 430 5.41 29.02 12.59
CA ASP A 430 6.44 30.04 12.83
C ASP A 430 5.80 31.35 13.28
N GLU A 431 6.50 32.10 14.13
CA GLU A 431 6.00 33.34 14.72
C GLU A 431 4.56 33.19 15.28
N PHE A 432 4.36 32.15 16.10
CA PHE A 432 3.03 31.78 16.64
C PHE A 432 2.29 32.95 17.29
N ASN A 433 3.00 33.94 17.79
CA ASN A 433 2.44 35.18 18.36
C ASN A 433 1.69 36.07 17.32
N GLN A 434 1.99 35.95 16.03
CA GLN A 434 1.31 36.72 14.97
C GLN A 434 -0.05 36.09 14.59
N ILE A 435 -0.34 34.87 15.02
CA ILE A 435 -1.61 34.21 14.82
C ILE A 435 -2.67 34.92 15.68
N SER A 436 -3.55 35.71 15.03
CA SER A 436 -4.54 36.56 15.70
C SER A 436 -5.41 35.81 16.72
N PRO A 437 -5.59 36.39 17.95
CA PRO A 437 -5.98 35.57 19.12
C PRO A 437 -7.38 34.95 19.10
N LYS A 438 -8.38 35.53 18.44
CA LYS A 438 -9.79 35.10 18.65
C LYS A 438 -10.38 34.17 17.62
N THR A 439 -10.12 34.36 16.33
CA THR A 439 -10.73 33.54 15.27
C THR A 439 -9.82 32.41 14.80
N GLN A 440 -8.52 32.64 14.76
CA GLN A 440 -7.53 31.68 14.27
C GLN A 440 -7.16 30.62 15.29
N GLN A 441 -7.12 30.97 16.60
CA GLN A 441 -6.86 29.98 17.65
C GLN A 441 -7.95 28.92 17.75
N GLY A 442 -9.23 29.28 17.57
CA GLY A 442 -10.33 28.31 17.52
C GLY A 442 -10.19 27.32 16.36
N PHE A 443 -9.80 27.82 15.17
CA PHE A 443 -9.53 26.96 14.02
C PHE A 443 -8.32 26.07 14.24
N LEU A 444 -7.21 26.61 14.74
CA LEU A 444 -6.01 25.81 15.07
C LEU A 444 -6.30 24.70 16.09
N LYS A 445 -7.04 25.02 17.16
CA LYS A 445 -7.45 24.03 18.15
C LYS A 445 -8.25 22.89 17.52
N ASN A 446 -9.09 23.19 16.53
CA ASN A 446 -9.86 22.19 15.79
C ASN A 446 -8.93 21.32 14.94
N ILE A 447 -8.11 21.93 14.06
CA ILE A 447 -7.28 21.17 13.12
C ILE A 447 -6.24 20.28 13.82
N ILE A 448 -5.69 20.71 14.96
CA ILE A 448 -4.75 19.92 15.76
C ILE A 448 -5.41 18.62 16.29
N THR A 449 -6.73 18.58 16.42
CA THR A 449 -7.45 17.39 16.91
C THR A 449 -7.92 16.44 15.82
N LEU A 450 -7.96 16.88 14.56
CA LEU A 450 -8.43 16.04 13.46
C LEU A 450 -7.51 14.85 13.26
N SER A 451 -8.08 13.69 12.97
CA SER A 451 -7.35 12.49 12.51
C SER A 451 -7.35 12.35 11.00
N SER A 452 -8.36 12.92 10.33
CA SER A 452 -8.50 12.96 8.88
C SER A 452 -9.02 14.32 8.42
N VAL A 453 -8.88 14.59 7.13
CA VAL A 453 -9.31 15.83 6.48
C VAL A 453 -10.06 15.53 5.19
N LYS A 454 -11.17 16.26 4.98
CA LYS A 454 -11.96 16.13 3.75
C LYS A 454 -11.54 17.21 2.76
N ILE A 455 -10.92 16.82 1.68
CA ILE A 455 -10.44 17.73 0.64
C ILE A 455 -10.78 17.21 -0.75
N LYS A 456 -10.87 18.14 -1.69
CA LYS A 456 -10.95 17.82 -3.12
C LYS A 456 -9.56 17.99 -3.72
N ARG A 457 -9.00 16.92 -4.29
CA ARG A 457 -7.70 17.00 -5.00
C ARG A 457 -7.78 18.01 -6.15
N PRO A 458 -6.67 18.63 -6.51
CA PRO A 458 -6.60 19.35 -7.78
C PRO A 458 -7.05 18.42 -8.91
N TYR A 459 -7.99 18.90 -9.73
CA TYR A 459 -8.64 18.12 -10.82
C TYR A 459 -9.50 16.93 -10.36
N GLY A 460 -9.62 16.64 -9.07
CA GLY A 460 -10.54 15.64 -8.53
C GLY A 460 -12.00 16.05 -8.74
N ARG A 461 -12.89 15.09 -8.96
CA ARG A 461 -14.34 15.35 -9.12
C ARG A 461 -15.07 15.38 -7.78
N HIS A 462 -14.59 14.61 -6.80
CA HIS A 462 -15.24 14.41 -5.50
C HIS A 462 -14.39 14.91 -4.34
N VAL A 463 -15.04 15.17 -3.21
CA VAL A 463 -14.38 15.37 -1.91
C VAL A 463 -14.03 13.99 -1.36
N GLU A 464 -12.79 13.79 -1.01
CA GLU A 464 -12.27 12.53 -0.47
C GLU A 464 -11.80 12.74 0.97
N ASP A 465 -11.83 11.69 1.77
CA ASP A 465 -11.30 11.69 3.14
C ASP A 465 -9.83 11.22 3.13
N PHE A 466 -8.94 12.11 3.54
CA PHE A 466 -7.51 11.83 3.62
C PHE A 466 -7.07 11.73 5.08
N PRO A 467 -6.18 10.79 5.40
CA PRO A 467 -5.56 10.77 6.71
C PRO A 467 -4.73 12.05 6.91
N ARG A 468 -4.86 12.67 8.06
CA ARG A 468 -3.92 13.71 8.45
C ARG A 468 -2.56 13.10 8.71
N ARG A 469 -1.53 13.54 7.99
CA ARG A 469 -0.13 13.14 8.17
C ARG A 469 0.67 14.14 8.98
N ALA A 470 0.32 15.41 8.89
CA ALA A 470 1.04 16.47 9.56
C ALA A 470 0.93 16.40 11.08
N SER A 471 2.08 16.47 11.75
CA SER A 471 2.18 16.93 13.14
C SER A 471 2.57 18.39 13.17
N PHE A 472 2.36 19.05 14.31
CA PHE A 472 2.65 20.47 14.47
C PHE A 472 3.79 20.69 15.45
N ILE A 473 4.59 21.71 15.20
CA ILE A 473 5.54 22.34 16.09
C ILE A 473 5.35 23.85 15.98
N ALA A 474 5.70 24.62 16.98
CA ALA A 474 5.55 26.07 16.95
C ALA A 474 6.78 26.78 17.48
N THR A 475 7.03 28.00 16.96
CA THR A 475 8.11 28.87 17.41
C THR A 475 7.58 30.26 17.76
N THR A 476 8.15 30.90 18.77
CA THR A 476 7.80 32.27 19.14
C THR A 476 8.97 32.97 19.84
N ASN A 477 8.94 34.31 19.81
CA ASN A 477 9.86 35.16 20.57
C ASN A 477 9.20 35.78 21.81
N GLN A 478 7.90 35.48 22.05
CA GLN A 478 7.14 36.05 23.18
C GLN A 478 6.84 34.99 24.23
N THR A 479 7.04 35.33 25.49
CA THR A 479 6.87 34.42 26.63
C THR A 479 5.41 34.28 27.11
N ASP A 480 4.54 35.23 26.74
CA ASP A 480 3.15 35.33 27.21
C ASP A 480 2.10 34.86 26.18
N VAL A 481 2.52 34.17 25.15
CA VAL A 481 1.67 33.74 24.02
C VAL A 481 0.55 32.77 24.43
N LEU A 482 0.69 32.07 25.56
CA LEU A 482 -0.28 31.10 26.07
C LEU A 482 -1.22 31.69 27.12
N ALA A 483 -1.68 32.91 26.94
CA ALA A 483 -2.55 33.61 27.90
C ALA A 483 -3.97 33.00 28.06
N ASP A 484 -4.40 32.07 27.19
CA ASP A 484 -5.69 31.39 27.29
C ASP A 484 -5.60 30.08 28.07
N PRO A 485 -6.14 30.02 29.30
CA PRO A 485 -6.08 28.81 30.15
C PRO A 485 -6.81 27.61 29.52
N SER A 486 -7.78 27.82 28.65
CA SER A 486 -8.61 26.77 28.08
C SER A 486 -7.98 26.05 26.87
N GLY A 487 -6.99 26.67 26.24
CA GLY A 487 -6.36 26.17 25.01
C GLY A 487 -4.91 25.74 25.13
N SER A 488 -4.24 26.09 26.22
CA SER A 488 -2.80 25.88 26.41
C SER A 488 -2.39 24.42 26.60
N ARG A 489 -3.28 23.54 27.01
CA ARG A 489 -2.98 22.12 27.29
C ARG A 489 -2.38 21.31 26.12
N ARG A 490 -2.49 21.80 24.88
CA ARG A 490 -1.93 21.16 23.70
C ARG A 490 -0.51 21.64 23.39
N PHE A 491 -0.16 22.81 23.85
CA PHE A 491 1.14 23.42 23.62
C PHE A 491 2.09 23.09 24.76
N LEU A 492 3.21 22.48 24.39
CA LEU A 492 4.27 22.09 25.32
C LEU A 492 5.36 23.16 25.27
N GLY A 493 5.20 24.24 26.05
CA GLY A 493 6.10 25.39 26.05
C GLY A 493 7.46 25.08 26.71
N ILE A 494 8.53 25.49 26.06
CA ILE A 494 9.92 25.38 26.54
C ILE A 494 10.72 26.61 26.20
#